data_595e733921f42b7d4ccb622b09a792a3
#
_entry.id   595e733921f42b7d4ccb622b09a792a3
#
_cell.length_a   1.000
_cell.length_b   1.000
_cell.length_c   1.000
_cell.angle_alpha   90.00
_cell.angle_beta   90.00
_cell.angle_gamma   90.00
#
_symmetry.space_group_name_H-M   'P 1'
#
loop_
_entity.id
_entity.type
_entity.pdbx_description
1 polymer ?
#
loop_
_entity_poly.entity_id
_entity_poly.type
_entity_poly.pdbx_seq_one_letter_code
_entity_poly.pdbx_strand_id
1 'polypeptide(L)'
;MTIRILGIDPGLRVTGFGVLDKVGQQLSYLASGCIKTPDGELSERLKVILNSLGEVIAQHQPQQVAVEKVFVNVNPQSTLQLGQARGAAICAAVLTNLPVAEYTALQLKQAVVGNGHAEKEQVQQMVQRLLKLS
;
A
#
# COMPACT_ATOMS: atom_id res chain seq x y z
N MET A 1 -5.69 -22.98 4.34
CA MET A 1 -4.92 -21.94 5.04
C MET A 1 -5.27 -20.57 4.47
N THR A 2 -5.52 -19.62 5.33
CA THR A 2 -5.84 -18.25 4.94
C THR A 2 -4.62 -17.36 5.14
N ILE A 3 -4.27 -16.62 4.11
CA ILE A 3 -3.18 -15.64 4.17
C ILE A 3 -3.78 -14.25 3.98
N ARG A 4 -3.61 -13.40 4.98
CA ARG A 4 -4.10 -12.03 4.92
C ARG A 4 -2.99 -11.10 4.46
N ILE A 5 -3.31 -10.28 3.46
CA ILE A 5 -2.34 -9.42 2.80
C ILE A 5 -2.83 -7.98 2.83
N LEU A 6 -1.92 -7.09 3.23
CA LEU A 6 -2.13 -5.64 3.19
C LEU A 6 -1.34 -5.07 2.01
N GLY A 7 -2.04 -4.49 1.05
CA GLY A 7 -1.41 -3.77 -0.05
C GLY A 7 -1.41 -2.28 0.23
N ILE A 8 -0.29 -1.62 -0.05
CA ILE A 8 -0.11 -0.19 0.22
C ILE A 8 0.34 0.52 -1.05
N ASP A 9 -0.38 1.59 -1.38
CA ASP A 9 -0.01 2.53 -2.44
C ASP A 9 0.43 3.83 -1.76
N PRO A 10 1.75 4.02 -1.54
CA PRO A 10 2.23 5.14 -0.75
C PRO A 10 2.09 6.48 -1.46
N GLY A 11 1.72 7.50 -0.73
CA GLY A 11 1.70 8.87 -1.18
C GLY A 11 1.80 9.81 0.01
N LEU A 12 2.48 10.94 -0.16
CA LEU A 12 2.66 11.87 0.94
C LEU A 12 1.33 12.53 1.35
N ARG A 13 0.48 12.85 0.39
CA ARG A 13 -0.81 13.48 0.66
C ARG A 13 -1.90 12.46 0.93
N VAL A 14 -1.89 11.36 0.17
CA VAL A 14 -2.85 10.29 0.30
C VAL A 14 -2.12 8.97 0.13
N THR A 15 -2.23 8.09 1.13
CA THR A 15 -1.74 6.72 1.05
C THR A 15 -2.94 5.79 1.01
N GLY A 16 -3.05 5.01 -0.07
CA GLY A 16 -4.11 4.02 -0.23
C GLY A 16 -3.72 2.68 0.34
N PHE A 17 -4.70 1.93 0.84
CA PHE A 17 -4.45 0.56 1.29
C PHE A 17 -5.64 -0.35 1.01
N GLY A 18 -5.37 -1.63 0.91
CA GLY A 18 -6.40 -2.66 0.79
C GLY A 18 -6.00 -3.91 1.53
N VAL A 19 -6.98 -4.60 2.11
CA VAL A 19 -6.77 -5.84 2.86
C VAL A 19 -7.55 -6.95 2.19
N LEU A 20 -6.86 -8.04 1.85
CA LEU A 20 -7.47 -9.21 1.24
C LEU A 20 -7.09 -10.47 2.00
N ASP A 21 -8.01 -11.43 2.00
CA ASP A 21 -7.72 -12.80 2.42
C ASP A 21 -7.58 -13.69 1.18
N LYS A 22 -6.51 -14.48 1.17
CA LYS A 22 -6.27 -15.49 0.16
C LYS A 22 -6.46 -16.86 0.76
N VAL A 23 -7.39 -17.64 0.20
CA VAL A 23 -7.64 -19.03 0.58
C VAL A 23 -7.49 -19.87 -0.68
N GLY A 24 -6.39 -20.61 -0.78
CA GLY A 24 -6.05 -21.31 -2.01
C GLY A 24 -5.89 -20.33 -3.16
N GLN A 25 -6.74 -20.46 -4.18
CA GLN A 25 -6.75 -19.53 -5.31
C GLN A 25 -7.80 -18.44 -5.18
N GLN A 26 -8.60 -18.47 -4.13
CA GLN A 26 -9.68 -17.50 -3.95
C GLN A 26 -9.20 -16.30 -3.15
N LEU A 27 -9.64 -15.12 -3.60
CA LEU A 27 -9.35 -13.85 -2.96
C LEU A 27 -10.64 -13.23 -2.46
N SER A 28 -10.62 -12.78 -1.21
CA SER A 28 -11.77 -12.14 -0.58
C SER A 28 -11.41 -10.75 -0.12
N TYR A 29 -12.15 -9.76 -0.56
CA TYR A 29 -11.98 -8.38 -0.10
C TYR A 29 -12.45 -8.25 1.34
N LEU A 30 -11.62 -7.63 2.19
CA LEU A 30 -11.98 -7.34 3.58
C LEU A 30 -12.19 -5.86 3.82
N ALA A 31 -11.23 -5.04 3.43
CA ALA A 31 -11.27 -3.62 3.74
C ALA A 31 -10.37 -2.85 2.81
N SER A 32 -10.62 -1.56 2.68
CA SER A 32 -9.73 -0.63 2.00
C SER A 32 -9.97 0.76 2.54
N GLY A 33 -9.07 1.67 2.25
CA GLY A 33 -9.21 3.05 2.65
C GLY A 33 -8.07 3.90 2.19
N CYS A 34 -8.14 5.16 2.57
CA CYS A 34 -7.12 6.16 2.26
C CYS A 34 -6.73 6.86 3.55
N ILE A 35 -5.43 7.06 3.71
CA ILE A 35 -4.88 7.86 4.79
C ILE A 35 -4.53 9.21 4.20
N LYS A 36 -5.25 10.25 4.65
CA LYS A 36 -4.99 11.62 4.20
C LYS A 36 -4.18 12.33 5.26
N THR A 37 -3.09 12.94 4.84
CA THR A 37 -2.26 13.71 5.77
C THR A 37 -2.67 15.17 5.74
N PRO A 38 -2.65 15.85 6.89
CA PRO A 38 -2.92 17.28 6.93
C PRO A 38 -1.77 18.06 6.31
N ASP A 39 -2.02 19.29 5.91
CA ASP A 39 -0.95 20.19 5.53
C ASP A 39 -0.07 20.46 6.74
N GLY A 40 1.23 20.62 6.51
CA GLY A 40 2.14 20.89 7.60
C GLY A 40 3.54 20.36 7.33
N GLU A 41 4.30 20.20 8.38
CA GLU A 41 5.67 19.72 8.30
C GLU A 41 5.74 18.28 7.79
N LEU A 42 6.80 17.99 7.05
CA LEU A 42 7.03 16.64 6.51
C LEU A 42 7.00 15.60 7.64
N SER A 43 7.68 15.87 8.74
CA SER A 43 7.75 14.93 9.87
C SER A 43 6.36 14.59 10.41
N GLU A 44 5.47 15.57 10.50
CA GLU A 44 4.11 15.34 10.96
C GLU A 44 3.32 14.48 9.98
N ARG A 45 3.53 14.71 8.68
CA ARG A 45 2.86 13.91 7.64
C ARG A 45 3.34 12.46 7.68
N LEU A 46 4.64 12.24 7.81
CA LEU A 46 5.19 10.89 7.91
C LEU A 46 4.70 10.18 9.16
N LYS A 47 4.57 10.91 10.27
CA LYS A 47 4.02 10.35 11.50
C LYS A 47 2.59 9.87 11.32
N VAL A 48 1.75 10.64 10.62
CA VAL A 48 0.37 10.24 10.32
C VAL A 48 0.34 8.97 9.50
N ILE A 49 1.17 8.87 8.46
CA ILE A 49 1.25 7.67 7.63
C ILE A 49 1.65 6.46 8.46
N LEU A 50 2.73 6.60 9.22
CA LEU A 50 3.26 5.52 10.05
C LEU A 50 2.25 5.04 11.07
N ASN A 51 1.67 5.97 11.83
CA ASN A 51 0.73 5.62 12.89
C ASN A 51 -0.57 5.03 12.33
N SER A 52 -1.10 5.61 11.25
CA SER A 52 -2.35 5.13 10.66
C SER A 52 -2.20 3.74 10.07
N LEU A 53 -1.08 3.47 9.37
CA LEU A 53 -0.81 2.12 8.88
C LEU A 53 -0.57 1.14 10.03
N GLY A 54 0.07 1.59 11.10
CA GLY A 54 0.22 0.78 12.30
C GLY A 54 -1.12 0.36 12.88
N GLU A 55 -2.09 1.27 12.90
CA GLU A 55 -3.46 0.97 13.35
C GLU A 55 -4.15 -0.02 12.42
N VAL A 56 -4.01 0.15 11.11
CA VAL A 56 -4.57 -0.78 10.12
C VAL A 56 -3.99 -2.19 10.32
N ILE A 57 -2.68 -2.28 10.53
CA ILE A 57 -2.02 -3.55 10.78
C ILE A 57 -2.51 -4.18 12.08
N ALA A 58 -2.63 -3.39 13.14
CA ALA A 58 -3.12 -3.89 14.43
C ALA A 58 -4.56 -4.38 14.33
N GLN A 59 -5.40 -3.65 13.59
CA GLN A 59 -6.80 -3.98 13.45
C GLN A 59 -7.04 -5.23 12.62
N HIS A 60 -6.33 -5.37 11.49
CA HIS A 60 -6.58 -6.45 10.54
C HIS A 60 -5.61 -7.62 10.66
N GLN A 61 -4.47 -7.42 11.28
CA GLN A 61 -3.44 -8.43 11.52
C GLN A 61 -3.04 -9.18 10.24
N PRO A 62 -2.56 -8.46 9.21
CA PRO A 62 -2.10 -9.11 8.00
C PRO A 62 -0.83 -9.92 8.27
N GLN A 63 -0.59 -10.90 7.42
CA GLN A 63 0.60 -11.75 7.50
C GLN A 63 1.67 -11.33 6.51
N GLN A 64 1.29 -10.57 5.50
CA GLN A 64 2.20 -10.06 4.47
C GLN A 64 1.80 -8.65 4.09
N VAL A 65 2.78 -7.86 3.68
CA VAL A 65 2.57 -6.51 3.19
C VAL A 65 3.17 -6.40 1.80
N ALA A 66 2.44 -5.75 0.89
CA ALA A 66 2.90 -5.49 -0.46
C ALA A 66 2.91 -3.99 -0.70
N VAL A 67 4.02 -3.44 -1.16
CA VAL A 67 4.22 -2.00 -1.34
C VAL A 67 4.69 -1.71 -2.75
N GLU A 68 4.10 -0.71 -3.39
CA GLU A 68 4.50 -0.29 -4.73
C GLU A 68 5.89 0.34 -4.71
N LYS A 69 6.73 -0.04 -5.69
CA LYS A 69 8.04 0.58 -5.87
C LYS A 69 7.90 1.97 -6.45
N VAL A 70 8.76 2.87 -5.98
CA VAL A 70 8.82 4.24 -6.45
C VAL A 70 9.85 4.35 -7.56
N PHE A 71 9.50 5.05 -8.65
CA PHE A 71 10.42 5.37 -9.73
C PHE A 71 10.72 6.85 -9.75
N VAL A 72 11.91 7.19 -10.25
CA VAL A 72 12.28 8.57 -10.51
C VAL A 72 11.35 9.10 -11.61
N ASN A 73 10.72 10.25 -11.35
CA ASN A 73 9.90 10.92 -12.35
C ASN A 73 10.54 12.25 -12.74
N VAL A 74 9.82 13.05 -13.52
CA VAL A 74 10.33 14.33 -14.05
C VAL A 74 10.60 15.35 -12.95
N ASN A 75 9.88 15.28 -11.84
CA ASN A 75 10.05 16.22 -10.73
C ASN A 75 10.79 15.55 -9.58
N PRO A 76 12.09 15.92 -9.35
CA PRO A 76 12.88 15.31 -8.28
C PRO A 76 12.29 15.49 -6.89
N GLN A 77 11.66 16.64 -6.61
CA GLN A 77 11.06 16.89 -5.32
C GLN A 77 9.88 15.95 -5.05
N SER A 78 9.01 15.76 -6.04
CA SER A 78 7.90 14.84 -5.92
C SER A 78 8.37 13.39 -5.74
N THR A 79 9.43 13.01 -6.45
CA THR A 79 10.04 11.69 -6.31
C THR A 79 10.59 11.49 -4.90
N LEU A 80 11.27 12.51 -4.35
CA LEU A 80 11.80 12.44 -3.00
C LEU A 80 10.70 12.30 -1.96
N GLN A 81 9.65 13.10 -2.08
CA GLN A 81 8.51 13.05 -1.16
C GLN A 81 7.80 11.70 -1.20
N LEU A 82 7.64 11.16 -2.41
CA LEU A 82 7.03 9.83 -2.58
C LEU A 82 7.89 8.74 -1.93
N GLY A 83 9.21 8.83 -2.10
CA GLY A 83 10.15 7.92 -1.45
C GLY A 83 10.09 7.99 0.06
N GLN A 84 9.92 9.18 0.62
CA GLN A 84 9.78 9.37 2.06
C GLN A 84 8.49 8.76 2.59
N ALA A 85 7.38 8.97 1.89
CA ALA A 85 6.09 8.36 2.25
C ALA A 85 6.17 6.84 2.18
N ARG A 86 6.82 6.32 1.15
CA ARG A 86 7.05 4.89 0.97
C ARG A 86 7.88 4.31 2.12
N GLY A 87 8.92 5.03 2.54
CA GLY A 87 9.75 4.62 3.68
C GLY A 87 8.93 4.52 4.95
N ALA A 88 8.05 5.48 5.21
CA ALA A 88 7.18 5.44 6.38
C ALA A 88 6.24 4.22 6.33
N ALA A 89 5.70 3.91 5.16
CA ALA A 89 4.83 2.74 4.99
C ALA A 89 5.58 1.43 5.25
N ILE A 90 6.79 1.30 4.72
CA ILE A 90 7.63 0.12 4.94
C ILE A 90 7.98 0.00 6.42
N CYS A 91 8.30 1.09 7.10
CA CYS A 91 8.61 1.08 8.52
C CYS A 91 7.43 0.56 9.37
N ALA A 92 6.20 0.91 9.00
CA ALA A 92 5.03 0.39 9.70
C ALA A 92 4.99 -1.14 9.66
N ALA A 93 5.29 -1.72 8.50
CA ALA A 93 5.33 -3.17 8.34
C ALA A 93 6.52 -3.79 9.08
N VAL A 94 7.69 -3.19 8.96
CA VAL A 94 8.92 -3.71 9.57
C VAL A 94 8.83 -3.70 11.09
N LEU A 95 8.22 -2.67 11.67
CA LEU A 95 8.04 -2.57 13.12
C LEU A 95 7.18 -3.70 13.69
N THR A 96 6.34 -4.30 12.86
CA THR A 96 5.49 -5.42 13.25
C THR A 96 6.03 -6.76 12.74
N ASN A 97 7.27 -6.77 12.24
CA ASN A 97 7.96 -7.96 11.75
C ASN A 97 7.24 -8.67 10.59
N LEU A 98 6.55 -7.89 9.76
CA LEU A 98 5.86 -8.45 8.60
C LEU A 98 6.79 -8.48 7.38
N PRO A 99 6.77 -9.55 6.59
CA PRO A 99 7.50 -9.58 5.32
C PRO A 99 6.89 -8.56 4.35
N VAL A 100 7.76 -7.86 3.63
CA VAL A 100 7.36 -6.82 2.67
C VAL A 100 7.79 -7.25 1.28
N ALA A 101 6.81 -7.37 0.37
CA ALA A 101 7.06 -7.58 -1.05
C ALA A 101 6.93 -6.24 -1.79
N GLU A 102 7.75 -6.03 -2.79
CA GLU A 102 7.72 -4.81 -3.61
C GLU A 102 7.35 -5.14 -5.04
N TYR A 103 6.66 -4.23 -5.69
CA TYR A 103 6.27 -4.38 -7.08
C TYR A 103 6.30 -3.04 -7.81
N THR A 104 6.41 -3.09 -9.14
CA THR A 104 6.53 -1.87 -9.94
C THR A 104 5.17 -1.40 -10.44
N ALA A 105 5.08 -0.10 -10.73
CA ALA A 105 3.88 0.47 -11.37
C ALA A 105 3.60 -0.20 -12.72
N LEU A 106 4.65 -0.58 -13.45
CA LEU A 106 4.50 -1.28 -14.72
C LEU A 106 3.88 -2.66 -14.53
N GLN A 107 4.34 -3.41 -13.52
CA GLN A 107 3.74 -4.71 -13.18
C GLN A 107 2.27 -4.55 -12.87
N LEU A 108 1.91 -3.51 -12.12
CA LEU A 108 0.52 -3.18 -11.82
C LEU A 108 -0.27 -2.90 -13.10
N LYS A 109 0.26 -2.05 -13.97
CA LYS A 109 -0.44 -1.69 -15.21
C LYS A 109 -0.68 -2.87 -16.11
N GLN A 110 0.28 -3.78 -16.22
CA GLN A 110 0.13 -5.00 -17.01
C GLN A 110 -0.93 -5.91 -16.41
N ALA A 111 -1.10 -5.80 -15.14
CA ALA A 111 -1.96 -6.65 -14.35
C ALA A 111 -3.37 -6.08 -14.19
N VAL A 112 -3.53 -4.77 -14.19
CA VAL A 112 -4.82 -4.09 -14.05
C VAL A 112 -5.23 -3.61 -15.43
N VAL A 113 -6.26 -4.22 -15.99
CA VAL A 113 -6.91 -3.68 -17.18
C VAL A 113 -7.63 -2.43 -16.70
N GLY A 114 -7.15 -1.28 -17.14
CA GLY A 114 -7.55 0.02 -16.64
C GLY A 114 -9.05 0.19 -16.50
N ASN A 115 -9.47 0.19 -15.29
CA ASN A 115 -10.80 0.64 -14.92
C ASN A 115 -10.64 1.92 -14.14
N GLY A 116 -10.99 3.05 -14.74
CA GLY A 116 -10.97 4.31 -14.04
C GLY A 116 -12.08 4.40 -13.01
N HIS A 117 -12.17 3.43 -12.11
CA HIS A 117 -13.26 3.38 -11.14
C HIS A 117 -12.84 3.86 -9.77
N ALA A 118 -13.75 3.70 -8.82
CA ALA A 118 -13.56 4.15 -7.46
C ALA A 118 -12.25 3.62 -6.89
N GLU A 119 -11.59 4.43 -6.05
CA GLU A 119 -10.33 4.08 -5.40
C GLU A 119 -10.36 2.70 -4.76
N LYS A 120 -11.49 2.33 -4.18
CA LYS A 120 -11.69 1.03 -3.56
C LYS A 120 -11.46 -0.11 -4.54
N GLU A 121 -12.01 -0.02 -5.74
CA GLU A 121 -11.82 -1.05 -6.77
C GLU A 121 -10.39 -1.10 -7.26
N GLN A 122 -9.75 0.06 -7.42
CA GLN A 122 -8.36 0.14 -7.84
C GLN A 122 -7.45 -0.53 -6.83
N VAL A 123 -7.62 -0.23 -5.55
CA VAL A 123 -6.82 -0.82 -4.48
C VAL A 123 -7.06 -2.33 -4.42
N GLN A 124 -8.29 -2.76 -4.55
CA GLN A 124 -8.61 -4.17 -4.55
C GLN A 124 -7.95 -4.90 -5.71
N GLN A 125 -8.03 -4.34 -6.91
CA GLN A 125 -7.39 -4.90 -8.09
C GLN A 125 -5.87 -4.93 -7.94
N MET A 126 -5.30 -3.87 -7.41
CA MET A 126 -3.87 -3.78 -7.13
C MET A 126 -3.42 -4.91 -6.22
N VAL A 127 -4.10 -5.12 -5.11
CA VAL A 127 -3.74 -6.17 -4.16
C VAL A 127 -3.91 -7.55 -4.76
N GLN A 128 -4.98 -7.76 -5.54
CA GLN A 128 -5.16 -9.02 -6.25
C GLN A 128 -4.00 -9.32 -7.19
N ARG A 129 -3.48 -8.31 -7.85
CA ARG A 129 -2.37 -8.47 -8.78
C ARG A 129 -1.07 -8.78 -8.08
N LEU A 130 -0.83 -8.11 -6.97
CA LEU A 130 0.35 -8.37 -6.17
C LEU A 130 0.41 -9.81 -5.71
N LEU A 131 -0.72 -10.39 -5.37
CA LEU A 131 -0.81 -11.77 -4.95
C LEU A 131 -0.43 -12.74 -6.05
N LYS A 132 -0.70 -12.40 -7.30
CA LYS A 132 -0.34 -13.24 -8.44
C LYS A 132 1.12 -13.10 -8.85
N LEU A 133 1.72 -11.95 -8.53
CA LEU A 133 3.11 -11.67 -8.85
C LEU A 133 4.07 -12.20 -7.79
N SER A 134 3.59 -12.39 -6.59
CA SER A 134 4.37 -12.96 -5.50
C SER A 134 4.18 -14.48 -5.46
#